data_2a870c85b69a8356562a1f4636af52ec
#
_entry.id   2a870c85b69a8356562a1f4636af52ec
#
_cell.length_a   1.000
_cell.length_b   1.000
_cell.length_c   1.000
_cell.angle_alpha   90.00
_cell.angle_beta   90.00
_cell.angle_gamma   90.00
#
_symmetry.space_group_name_H-M   'P 1'
#
loop_
_entity.id
_entity.type
_entity.pdbx_description
1 polymer ?
#
loop_
_entity_poly.entity_id
_entity_poly.type
_entity_poly.pdbx_seq_one_letter_code
_entity_poly.pdbx_strand_id
1 'polypeptide(L)'
;KITSRAEIGGMIQVPIQSKEFGRIATQNAKNVILQKIREEERKVLYDEYYGKEKEVVTGIVQRVMGKNVSINLGKADAVLSENEQVKGETFQPTERIKVYILEVKDTPKGPRILVSRTHPGLVKRLFESEVAEVKDGTVEIKSIAREAGSRTKIAVWSNDPDVDAVGACVGMNGARVNAVVEELRGEKIDIINWDENPAILIENALSPAKVIAVMADPDEKTALV
;
A
#
# COMPACT_ATOMS: atom_id res chain seq x y z
N LYS A 1 29.08 52.71 9.44
CA LYS A 1 30.27 52.29 8.64
C LYS A 1 30.95 51.16 9.40
N ILE A 2 30.98 49.94 8.84
CA ILE A 2 31.57 48.77 9.49
C ILE A 2 33.07 48.75 9.27
N THR A 3 33.54 49.15 8.13
CA THR A 3 34.97 49.41 7.82
C THR A 3 35.11 50.34 6.62
N SER A 4 36.20 51.11 6.57
CA SER A 4 36.52 52.01 5.45
C SER A 4 37.27 51.31 4.31
N ARG A 5 37.62 50.02 4.46
CA ARG A 5 38.44 49.25 3.50
C ARG A 5 37.69 48.07 2.90
N ALA A 6 36.34 48.08 2.90
CA ALA A 6 35.55 47.00 2.32
C ALA A 6 35.52 47.13 0.79
N GLU A 7 35.89 46.07 0.09
CA GLU A 7 35.73 45.92 -1.36
C GLU A 7 34.48 45.11 -1.68
N ILE A 8 33.86 45.38 -2.83
CA ILE A 8 32.67 44.65 -3.28
C ILE A 8 33.06 43.17 -3.53
N GLY A 9 32.40 42.23 -2.81
CA GLY A 9 32.71 40.80 -2.86
C GLY A 9 33.70 40.33 -1.78
N GLY A 10 34.26 41.23 -0.97
CA GLY A 10 35.14 40.89 0.16
C GLY A 10 34.38 40.39 1.37
N MET A 11 34.97 39.47 2.16
CA MET A 11 34.44 39.03 3.44
C MET A 11 34.79 39.99 4.57
N ILE A 12 33.82 40.37 5.37
CA ILE A 12 34.02 41.21 6.56
C ILE A 12 33.66 40.37 7.79
N GLN A 13 34.59 40.26 8.75
CA GLN A 13 34.32 39.66 10.04
C GLN A 13 33.68 40.69 10.96
N VAL A 14 32.45 40.48 11.33
CA VAL A 14 31.72 41.27 12.32
C VAL A 14 31.74 40.53 13.65
N PRO A 15 32.46 41.03 14.67
CA PRO A 15 32.46 40.38 15.99
C PRO A 15 31.08 40.55 16.62
N ILE A 16 30.45 39.43 16.91
CA ILE A 16 29.17 39.40 17.64
C ILE A 16 29.49 39.29 19.15
N GLN A 17 29.11 40.30 19.93
CA GLN A 17 29.32 40.25 21.37
C GLN A 17 28.34 39.26 22.02
N SER A 18 28.87 38.20 22.62
CA SER A 18 28.07 37.11 23.27
C SER A 18 27.23 37.57 24.48
N LYS A 19 27.44 38.80 24.96
CA LYS A 19 26.65 39.38 26.08
C LYS A 19 25.19 39.68 25.72
N GLU A 20 24.84 39.73 24.41
CA GLU A 20 23.47 39.98 23.95
C GLU A 20 22.62 38.70 23.90
N PHE A 21 23.24 37.52 24.00
CA PHE A 21 22.52 36.25 24.06
C PHE A 21 22.06 35.94 25.48
N GLY A 22 20.97 36.60 25.92
CA GLY A 22 20.31 36.28 27.17
C GLY A 22 19.72 34.87 27.18
N ARG A 23 19.40 34.34 28.37
CA ARG A 23 18.79 32.99 28.55
C ARG A 23 17.57 32.76 27.65
N ILE A 24 16.74 33.81 27.44
CA ILE A 24 15.53 33.75 26.60
C ILE A 24 15.91 33.57 25.13
N ALA A 25 16.87 34.30 24.62
CA ALA A 25 17.33 34.19 23.23
C ALA A 25 17.93 32.78 22.95
N THR A 26 18.72 32.27 23.88
CA THR A 26 19.30 30.91 23.78
C THR A 26 18.20 29.83 23.80
N GLN A 27 17.22 29.95 24.67
CA GLN A 27 16.08 29.03 24.73
C GLN A 27 15.22 29.07 23.46
N ASN A 28 14.97 30.27 22.93
CA ASN A 28 14.25 30.44 21.67
C ASN A 28 15.01 29.83 20.50
N ALA A 29 16.33 30.06 20.39
CA ALA A 29 17.18 29.45 19.37
C ALA A 29 17.12 27.92 19.43
N LYS A 30 17.24 27.33 20.64
CA LYS A 30 17.09 25.88 20.83
C LYS A 30 15.73 25.38 20.36
N ASN A 31 14.65 26.06 20.71
CA ASN A 31 13.30 25.67 20.32
C ASN A 31 13.13 25.72 18.78
N VAL A 32 13.62 26.77 18.13
CA VAL A 32 13.58 26.91 16.67
C VAL A 32 14.38 25.81 15.98
N ILE A 33 15.58 25.50 16.47
CA ILE A 33 16.41 24.42 15.92
C ILE A 33 15.67 23.06 16.07
N LEU A 34 15.15 22.77 17.26
CA LEU A 34 14.41 21.51 17.47
C LEU A 34 13.16 21.44 16.60
N GLN A 35 12.46 22.56 16.40
CA GLN A 35 11.31 22.62 15.50
C GLN A 35 11.73 22.30 14.06
N LYS A 36 12.82 22.91 13.57
CA LYS A 36 13.32 22.66 12.22
C LYS A 36 13.76 21.21 12.02
N ILE A 37 14.44 20.62 12.99
CA ILE A 37 14.80 19.19 12.95
C ILE A 37 13.54 18.33 12.82
N ARG A 38 12.52 18.58 13.63
CA ARG A 38 11.26 17.82 13.57
C ARG A 38 10.51 18.01 12.24
N GLU A 39 10.56 19.22 11.65
CA GLU A 39 9.98 19.49 10.33
C GLU A 39 10.67 18.65 9.25
N GLU A 40 12.00 18.61 9.24
CA GLU A 40 12.78 17.81 8.28
C GLU A 40 12.59 16.28 8.51
N GLU A 41 12.59 15.83 9.76
CA GLU A 41 12.28 14.42 10.07
C GLU A 41 10.90 14.00 9.54
N ARG A 42 9.88 14.85 9.70
CA ARG A 42 8.54 14.58 9.16
C ARG A 42 8.53 14.51 7.64
N LYS A 43 9.25 15.42 6.97
CA LYS A 43 9.36 15.44 5.52
C LYS A 43 10.01 14.16 5.00
N VAL A 44 11.12 13.75 5.60
CA VAL A 44 11.81 12.50 5.25
C VAL A 44 10.88 11.28 5.42
N LEU A 45 10.13 11.23 6.53
CA LEU A 45 9.15 10.17 6.77
C LEU A 45 8.01 10.20 5.73
N TYR A 46 7.51 11.40 5.40
CA TYR A 46 6.49 11.54 4.37
C TYR A 46 7.00 11.03 3.02
N ASP A 47 8.17 11.47 2.57
CA ASP A 47 8.75 11.07 1.29
C ASP A 47 9.00 9.55 1.23
N GLU A 48 9.47 8.94 2.34
CA GLU A 48 9.70 7.49 2.44
C GLU A 48 8.40 6.70 2.27
N TYR A 49 7.31 7.10 2.93
CA TYR A 49 6.04 6.36 2.85
C TYR A 49 5.22 6.74 1.62
N TYR A 50 5.36 7.95 1.10
CA TYR A 50 4.76 8.36 -0.17
C TYR A 50 5.27 7.49 -1.32
N GLY A 51 6.58 7.19 -1.35
CA GLY A 51 7.14 6.25 -2.33
C GLY A 51 6.65 4.81 -2.19
N LYS A 52 6.00 4.47 -1.08
CA LYS A 52 5.39 3.15 -0.83
C LYS A 52 3.86 3.15 -0.98
N GLU A 53 3.27 4.23 -1.49
CA GLU A 53 1.85 4.21 -1.83
C GLU A 53 1.55 3.10 -2.84
N LYS A 54 0.40 2.45 -2.68
CA LYS A 54 -0.03 1.31 -3.49
C LYS A 54 0.86 0.06 -3.35
N GLU A 55 1.68 0.01 -2.29
CA GLU A 55 2.47 -1.16 -1.92
C GLU A 55 1.91 -1.85 -0.67
N VAL A 56 2.27 -3.11 -0.49
CA VAL A 56 1.98 -3.86 0.73
C VAL A 56 3.17 -3.77 1.68
N VAL A 57 2.86 -3.41 2.91
CA VAL A 57 3.85 -3.34 4.00
C VAL A 57 3.40 -4.21 5.16
N THR A 58 4.37 -4.78 5.87
CA THR A 58 4.11 -5.49 7.12
C THR A 58 4.14 -4.50 8.27
N GLY A 59 3.09 -4.48 9.06
CA GLY A 59 3.00 -3.68 10.28
C GLY A 59 2.67 -4.53 11.49
N ILE A 60 2.84 -3.93 12.67
CA ILE A 60 2.50 -4.54 13.96
C ILE A 60 1.30 -3.79 14.54
N VAL A 61 0.26 -4.52 14.88
CA VAL A 61 -0.91 -3.96 15.57
C VAL A 61 -0.48 -3.42 16.93
N GLN A 62 -0.65 -2.12 17.17
CA GLN A 62 -0.34 -1.50 18.46
C GLN A 62 -1.54 -1.52 19.39
N ARG A 63 -2.65 -0.95 18.94
CA ARG A 63 -3.88 -0.81 19.74
C ARG A 63 -5.10 -0.59 18.86
N VAL A 64 -6.23 -0.98 19.38
CA VAL A 64 -7.56 -0.65 18.82
C VAL A 64 -8.05 0.63 19.48
N MET A 65 -8.38 1.65 18.70
CA MET A 65 -8.87 2.95 19.15
C MET A 65 -10.31 3.15 18.66
N GLY A 66 -11.27 2.74 19.47
CA GLY A 66 -12.68 2.71 19.06
C GLY A 66 -12.89 1.76 17.90
N LYS A 67 -13.22 2.30 16.72
CA LYS A 67 -13.42 1.52 15.49
C LYS A 67 -12.19 1.45 14.59
N ASN A 68 -11.13 2.19 14.88
CA ASN A 68 -9.91 2.22 14.10
C ASN A 68 -8.81 1.40 14.77
N VAL A 69 -7.91 0.84 13.97
CA VAL A 69 -6.73 0.11 14.45
C VAL A 69 -5.48 0.91 14.12
N SER A 70 -4.61 1.11 15.11
CA SER A 70 -3.29 1.71 14.91
C SER A 70 -2.28 0.61 14.65
N ILE A 71 -1.55 0.75 13.55
CA ILE A 71 -0.56 -0.22 13.07
C ILE A 71 0.79 0.49 12.98
N ASN A 72 1.79 -0.05 13.67
CA ASN A 72 3.15 0.46 13.60
C ASN A 72 3.87 -0.13 12.38
N LEU A 73 4.39 0.74 11.52
CA LEU A 73 5.16 0.39 10.33
C LEU A 73 6.69 0.49 10.56
N GLY A 74 7.11 0.59 11.82
CA GLY A 74 8.50 0.77 12.23
C GLY A 74 8.83 2.22 12.54
N LYS A 75 8.84 3.11 11.57
CA LYS A 75 9.17 4.53 11.75
C LYS A 75 7.95 5.44 11.91
N ALA A 76 6.79 5.01 11.47
CA ALA A 76 5.54 5.76 11.56
C ALA A 76 4.37 4.83 11.87
N ASP A 77 3.30 5.42 12.40
CA ASP A 77 2.06 4.73 12.66
C ASP A 77 1.06 4.94 11.53
N ALA A 78 0.43 3.86 11.10
CA ALA A 78 -0.65 3.86 10.13
C ALA A 78 -2.01 3.68 10.81
N VAL A 79 -3.05 4.14 10.13
CA VAL A 79 -4.44 4.03 10.58
C VAL A 79 -5.21 3.12 9.63
N LEU A 80 -5.71 2.01 10.18
CA LEU A 80 -6.68 1.14 9.53
C LEU A 80 -8.07 1.52 10.01
N SER A 81 -8.81 2.24 9.18
CA SER A 81 -10.16 2.70 9.50
C SER A 81 -11.19 1.56 9.46
N GLU A 82 -12.35 1.72 10.12
CA GLU A 82 -13.41 0.71 10.14
C GLU A 82 -13.82 0.24 8.75
N ASN A 83 -13.94 1.16 7.78
CA ASN A 83 -14.34 0.83 6.41
C ASN A 83 -13.28 0.03 5.63
N GLU A 84 -12.04 0.10 6.07
CA GLU A 84 -10.90 -0.58 5.47
C GLU A 84 -10.54 -1.89 6.17
N GLN A 85 -11.29 -2.25 7.21
CA GLN A 85 -11.19 -3.54 7.90
C GLN A 85 -12.10 -4.56 7.25
N VAL A 86 -11.62 -5.79 7.14
CA VAL A 86 -12.43 -6.92 6.68
C VAL A 86 -13.41 -7.31 7.78
N LYS A 87 -14.68 -7.47 7.43
CA LYS A 87 -15.70 -7.88 8.39
C LYS A 87 -15.37 -9.26 8.98
N GLY A 88 -15.33 -9.32 10.30
CA GLY A 88 -14.99 -10.57 11.02
C GLY A 88 -13.51 -10.75 11.33
N GLU A 89 -12.60 -9.92 10.78
CA GLU A 89 -11.22 -9.91 11.24
C GLU A 89 -11.11 -9.30 12.65
N THR A 90 -10.35 -9.96 13.50
CA THR A 90 -9.99 -9.46 14.83
C THR A 90 -8.50 -9.14 14.87
N PHE A 91 -8.15 -8.04 15.53
CA PHE A 91 -6.78 -7.57 15.61
C PHE A 91 -6.31 -7.61 17.06
N GLN A 92 -5.22 -8.34 17.31
CA GLN A 92 -4.63 -8.41 18.64
C GLN A 92 -3.36 -7.54 18.72
N PRO A 93 -3.10 -6.86 19.84
CA PRO A 93 -1.84 -6.15 20.05
C PRO A 93 -0.64 -7.07 19.81
N THR A 94 0.41 -6.53 19.20
CA THR A 94 1.64 -7.22 18.81
C THR A 94 1.55 -8.17 17.60
N GLU A 95 0.36 -8.38 17.07
CA GLU A 95 0.16 -9.19 15.87
C GLU A 95 0.78 -8.52 14.64
N ARG A 96 1.45 -9.33 13.79
CA ARG A 96 1.98 -8.87 12.51
C ARG A 96 0.94 -9.09 11.42
N ILE A 97 0.68 -8.05 10.64
CA ILE A 97 -0.27 -8.10 9.52
C ILE A 97 0.31 -7.39 8.32
N LYS A 98 -0.02 -7.89 7.13
CA LYS A 98 0.25 -7.19 5.87
C LYS A 98 -0.91 -6.24 5.56
N VAL A 99 -0.60 -5.00 5.21
CA VAL A 99 -1.58 -3.98 4.87
C VAL A 99 -1.18 -3.24 3.60
N TYR A 100 -2.16 -2.82 2.83
CA TYR A 100 -1.97 -2.04 1.62
C TYR A 100 -2.03 -0.55 1.94
N ILE A 101 -1.02 0.22 1.53
CA ILE A 101 -1.00 1.67 1.72
C ILE A 101 -1.91 2.30 0.68
N LEU A 102 -3.00 2.91 1.12
CA LEU A 102 -3.95 3.64 0.27
C LEU A 102 -3.42 5.01 -0.12
N GLU A 103 -3.05 5.77 0.89
CA GLU A 103 -2.70 7.19 0.75
C GLU A 103 -1.84 7.64 1.92
N VAL A 104 -0.91 8.53 1.65
CA VAL A 104 -0.07 9.19 2.66
C VAL A 104 -0.35 10.68 2.62
N LYS A 105 -0.94 11.23 3.69
CA LYS A 105 -1.26 12.66 3.82
C LYS A 105 -0.23 13.36 4.66
N ASP A 106 0.27 14.49 4.16
CA ASP A 106 1.08 15.39 5.00
C ASP A 106 0.15 16.16 5.95
N THR A 107 0.48 16.12 7.23
CA THR A 107 -0.25 16.88 8.25
C THR A 107 0.73 17.61 9.17
N PRO A 108 0.29 18.72 9.81
CA PRO A 108 1.15 19.47 10.74
C PRO A 108 1.71 18.63 11.92
N LYS A 109 1.10 17.47 12.20
CA LYS A 109 1.55 16.54 13.24
C LYS A 109 2.47 15.43 12.74
N GLY A 110 2.66 15.34 11.41
CA GLY A 110 3.44 14.32 10.72
C GLY A 110 2.63 13.58 9.64
N PRO A 111 3.25 12.66 8.89
CA PRO A 111 2.56 11.91 7.86
C PRO A 111 1.44 11.07 8.46
N ARG A 112 0.25 11.16 7.86
CA ARG A 112 -0.87 10.29 8.18
C ARG A 112 -0.99 9.22 7.10
N ILE A 113 -0.64 8.00 7.45
CA ILE A 113 -0.65 6.86 6.54
C ILE A 113 -1.98 6.13 6.71
N LEU A 114 -2.76 6.07 5.63
CA LEU A 114 -4.00 5.32 5.57
C LEU A 114 -3.74 3.97 4.91
N VAL A 115 -4.18 2.91 5.56
CA VAL A 115 -3.98 1.54 5.08
C VAL A 115 -5.30 0.79 4.99
N SER A 116 -5.32 -0.24 4.14
CA SER A 116 -6.49 -1.06 3.87
C SER A 116 -6.18 -2.55 3.90
N ARG A 117 -7.17 -3.33 4.33
CA ARG A 117 -7.22 -4.77 4.16
C ARG A 117 -8.33 -5.21 3.21
N THR A 118 -9.21 -4.27 2.80
CA THR A 118 -10.32 -4.54 1.88
C THR A 118 -9.98 -4.26 0.41
N HIS A 119 -8.98 -3.42 0.16
CA HIS A 119 -8.65 -2.98 -1.19
C HIS A 119 -8.16 -4.14 -2.08
N PRO A 120 -8.63 -4.28 -3.35
CA PRO A 120 -8.19 -5.34 -4.27
C PRO A 120 -6.68 -5.33 -4.54
N GLY A 121 -6.03 -4.16 -4.46
CA GLY A 121 -4.59 -4.01 -4.59
C GLY A 121 -3.78 -4.82 -3.57
N LEU A 122 -4.35 -5.10 -2.38
CA LEU A 122 -3.73 -6.00 -1.41
C LEU A 122 -3.51 -7.39 -2.03
N VAL A 123 -4.55 -7.97 -2.63
CA VAL A 123 -4.49 -9.29 -3.26
C VAL A 123 -3.46 -9.30 -4.39
N LYS A 124 -3.48 -8.27 -5.26
CA LYS A 124 -2.53 -8.14 -6.36
C LYS A 124 -1.09 -8.17 -5.86
N ARG A 125 -0.76 -7.34 -4.86
CA ARG A 125 0.59 -7.26 -4.31
C ARG A 125 1.02 -8.52 -3.55
N LEU A 126 0.07 -9.23 -2.92
CA LEU A 126 0.36 -10.52 -2.31
C LEU A 126 0.74 -11.55 -3.38
N PHE A 127 0.03 -11.61 -4.52
CA PHE A 127 0.43 -12.49 -5.63
C PHE A 127 1.77 -12.10 -6.22
N GLU A 128 2.07 -10.81 -6.39
CA GLU A 128 3.38 -10.33 -6.85
C GLU A 128 4.53 -10.74 -5.90
N SER A 129 4.25 -10.93 -4.62
CA SER A 129 5.26 -11.38 -3.65
C SER A 129 5.45 -12.91 -3.63
N GLU A 130 4.38 -13.67 -3.92
CA GLU A 130 4.40 -15.14 -3.84
C GLU A 130 4.69 -15.81 -5.18
N VAL A 131 4.41 -15.13 -6.30
CA VAL A 131 4.49 -15.67 -7.67
C VAL A 131 5.53 -14.89 -8.47
N ALA A 132 6.66 -15.51 -8.76
CA ALA A 132 7.76 -14.87 -9.47
C ALA A 132 7.33 -14.41 -10.88
N GLU A 133 6.54 -15.24 -11.57
CA GLU A 133 6.03 -14.98 -12.91
C GLU A 133 5.07 -13.78 -12.97
N VAL A 134 4.41 -13.45 -11.85
CA VAL A 134 3.59 -12.22 -11.72
C VAL A 134 4.48 -11.02 -11.45
N LYS A 135 5.54 -11.21 -10.66
CA LYS A 135 6.48 -10.15 -10.30
C LYS A 135 7.32 -9.68 -11.49
N ASP A 136 7.75 -10.60 -12.35
CA ASP A 136 8.57 -10.29 -13.54
C ASP A 136 7.72 -9.87 -14.76
N GLY A 137 6.37 -9.98 -14.65
CA GLY A 137 5.44 -9.58 -15.70
C GLY A 137 5.19 -10.63 -16.77
N THR A 138 5.72 -11.86 -16.65
CA THR A 138 5.38 -12.98 -17.53
C THR A 138 3.90 -13.32 -17.43
N VAL A 139 3.36 -13.32 -16.19
CA VAL A 139 1.94 -13.45 -15.92
C VAL A 139 1.39 -12.12 -15.43
N GLU A 140 0.32 -11.66 -16.04
CA GLU A 140 -0.36 -10.43 -15.65
C GLU A 140 -1.71 -10.72 -14.99
N ILE A 141 -1.99 -10.04 -13.87
CA ILE A 141 -3.34 -9.99 -13.29
C ILE A 141 -4.11 -8.87 -14.00
N LYS A 142 -4.99 -9.24 -14.92
CA LYS A 142 -5.77 -8.30 -15.75
C LYS A 142 -6.95 -7.70 -15.00
N SER A 143 -7.63 -8.48 -14.15
CA SER A 143 -8.75 -7.97 -13.35
C SER A 143 -8.87 -8.71 -12.03
N ILE A 144 -9.46 -8.02 -11.04
CA ILE A 144 -9.74 -8.55 -9.71
C ILE A 144 -11.15 -8.12 -9.32
N ALA A 145 -11.98 -9.09 -8.97
CA ALA A 145 -13.28 -8.87 -8.34
C ALA A 145 -13.23 -9.44 -6.92
N ARG A 146 -13.37 -8.59 -5.90
CA ARG A 146 -13.15 -8.95 -4.51
C ARG A 146 -14.34 -8.57 -3.62
N GLU A 147 -14.80 -9.55 -2.87
CA GLU A 147 -15.64 -9.38 -1.68
C GLU A 147 -14.78 -9.74 -0.46
N ALA A 148 -14.21 -8.69 0.16
CA ALA A 148 -13.19 -8.84 1.19
C ALA A 148 -13.69 -9.69 2.38
N GLY A 149 -12.91 -10.71 2.75
CA GLY A 149 -13.24 -11.68 3.81
C GLY A 149 -14.15 -12.81 3.36
N SER A 150 -14.67 -12.79 2.14
CA SER A 150 -15.52 -13.82 1.57
C SER A 150 -14.82 -14.54 0.41
N ARG A 151 -14.72 -13.87 -0.71
CA ARG A 151 -14.20 -14.47 -1.94
C ARG A 151 -13.61 -13.43 -2.88
N THR A 152 -12.52 -13.81 -3.55
CA THR A 152 -11.90 -13.03 -4.62
C THR A 152 -11.76 -13.87 -5.88
N LYS A 153 -12.10 -13.30 -7.02
CA LYS A 153 -11.73 -13.86 -8.33
C LYS A 153 -10.67 -12.98 -8.99
N ILE A 154 -9.62 -13.61 -9.49
CA ILE A 154 -8.57 -12.96 -10.27
C ILE A 154 -8.54 -13.55 -11.68
N ALA A 155 -8.53 -12.70 -12.68
CA ALA A 155 -8.34 -13.09 -14.07
C ALA A 155 -6.90 -12.82 -14.47
N VAL A 156 -6.19 -13.86 -14.89
CA VAL A 156 -4.77 -13.85 -15.21
C VAL A 156 -4.53 -14.14 -16.68
N TRP A 157 -3.47 -13.57 -17.22
CA TRP A 157 -3.04 -13.74 -18.59
C TRP A 157 -1.53 -13.98 -18.64
N SER A 158 -1.08 -14.89 -19.50
CA SER A 158 0.34 -15.09 -19.73
C SER A 158 0.79 -14.38 -21.02
N ASN A 159 1.87 -13.63 -20.92
CA ASN A 159 2.54 -13.03 -22.07
C ASN A 159 3.47 -14.03 -22.79
N ASP A 160 3.76 -15.17 -22.16
CA ASP A 160 4.54 -16.27 -22.69
C ASP A 160 3.61 -17.47 -22.97
N PRO A 161 3.48 -17.94 -24.21
CA PRO A 161 2.60 -19.06 -24.56
C PRO A 161 3.00 -20.40 -23.90
N ASP A 162 4.26 -20.53 -23.47
CA ASP A 162 4.75 -21.74 -22.80
C ASP A 162 4.49 -21.75 -21.29
N VAL A 163 3.94 -20.64 -20.74
CA VAL A 163 3.65 -20.48 -19.30
C VAL A 163 2.15 -20.52 -19.06
N ASP A 164 1.69 -21.50 -18.29
CA ASP A 164 0.31 -21.57 -17.81
C ASP A 164 0.10 -20.54 -16.69
N ALA A 165 -0.64 -19.46 -17.00
CA ALA A 165 -0.89 -18.36 -16.06
C ALA A 165 -1.62 -18.81 -14.79
N VAL A 166 -2.61 -19.69 -14.92
CA VAL A 166 -3.37 -20.21 -13.77
C VAL A 166 -2.51 -21.14 -12.94
N GLY A 167 -1.80 -22.08 -13.59
CA GLY A 167 -0.90 -23.02 -12.92
C GLY A 167 0.22 -22.30 -12.16
N ALA A 168 0.81 -21.24 -12.72
CA ALA A 168 1.82 -20.43 -12.06
C ALA A 168 1.30 -19.76 -10.79
N CYS A 169 0.09 -19.20 -10.81
CA CYS A 169 -0.52 -18.56 -9.66
C CYS A 169 -1.00 -19.56 -8.58
N VAL A 170 -1.49 -20.73 -8.99
CA VAL A 170 -1.91 -21.79 -8.06
C VAL A 170 -0.69 -22.40 -7.36
N GLY A 171 0.35 -22.71 -8.14
CA GLY A 171 1.54 -23.40 -7.67
C GLY A 171 1.32 -24.88 -7.41
N MET A 172 2.40 -25.58 -7.07
CA MET A 172 2.37 -27.02 -6.84
C MET A 172 1.47 -27.34 -5.64
N ASN A 173 0.45 -28.18 -5.83
CA ASN A 173 -0.55 -28.52 -4.82
C ASN A 173 -1.27 -27.31 -4.20
N GLY A 174 -1.35 -26.18 -4.90
CA GLY A 174 -1.98 -24.97 -4.41
C GLY A 174 -1.12 -24.17 -3.42
N ALA A 175 0.16 -24.45 -3.30
CA ALA A 175 1.02 -23.84 -2.26
C ALA A 175 1.03 -22.31 -2.32
N ARG A 176 1.13 -21.74 -3.53
CA ARG A 176 1.21 -20.28 -3.72
C ARG A 176 -0.12 -19.59 -3.39
N VAL A 177 -1.22 -20.09 -3.96
CA VAL A 177 -2.54 -19.51 -3.68
C VAL A 177 -2.93 -19.67 -2.22
N ASN A 178 -2.60 -20.82 -1.58
CA ASN A 178 -2.89 -21.05 -0.17
C ASN A 178 -2.11 -20.10 0.75
N ALA A 179 -0.88 -19.74 0.43
CA ALA A 179 -0.12 -18.74 1.18
C ALA A 179 -0.85 -17.37 1.19
N VAL A 180 -1.43 -16.98 0.04
CA VAL A 180 -2.23 -15.75 -0.04
C VAL A 180 -3.55 -15.89 0.74
N VAL A 181 -4.21 -17.04 0.65
CA VAL A 181 -5.45 -17.34 1.40
C VAL A 181 -5.21 -17.26 2.91
N GLU A 182 -4.09 -17.81 3.40
CA GLU A 182 -3.72 -17.74 4.83
C GLU A 182 -3.49 -16.30 5.28
N GLU A 183 -2.77 -15.49 4.50
CA GLU A 183 -2.56 -14.07 4.81
C GLU A 183 -3.89 -13.29 4.86
N LEU A 184 -4.85 -13.65 4.01
CA LEU A 184 -6.21 -13.10 3.97
C LEU A 184 -7.18 -13.79 4.93
N ARG A 185 -6.66 -14.60 5.86
CA ARG A 185 -7.41 -15.30 6.92
C ARG A 185 -8.57 -16.15 6.42
N GLY A 186 -8.34 -16.87 5.33
CA GLY A 186 -9.28 -17.83 4.78
C GLY A 186 -10.22 -17.27 3.71
N GLU A 187 -9.98 -16.06 3.19
CA GLU A 187 -10.70 -15.55 2.02
C GLU A 187 -10.45 -16.47 0.82
N LYS A 188 -11.52 -16.97 0.21
CA LYS A 188 -11.42 -17.90 -0.92
C LYS A 188 -10.94 -17.18 -2.17
N ILE A 189 -9.97 -17.77 -2.89
CA ILE A 189 -9.42 -17.19 -4.11
C ILE A 189 -9.66 -18.15 -5.27
N ASP A 190 -10.35 -17.67 -6.30
CA ASP A 190 -10.51 -18.34 -7.58
C ASP A 190 -9.63 -17.65 -8.63
N ILE A 191 -8.85 -18.45 -9.34
CA ILE A 191 -7.98 -17.98 -10.41
C ILE A 191 -8.55 -18.47 -11.73
N ILE A 192 -8.79 -17.54 -12.67
CA ILE A 192 -9.37 -17.84 -13.98
C ILE A 192 -8.48 -17.29 -15.09
N ASN A 193 -8.54 -17.90 -16.27
CA ASN A 193 -7.93 -17.32 -17.45
C ASN A 193 -8.69 -16.06 -17.87
N TRP A 194 -7.93 -15.00 -18.13
CA TRP A 194 -8.46 -13.82 -18.78
C TRP A 194 -8.59 -14.05 -20.28
N ASP A 195 -9.62 -13.48 -20.89
CA ASP A 195 -9.80 -13.50 -22.35
C ASP A 195 -10.29 -12.12 -22.80
N GLU A 196 -9.86 -11.70 -23.99
CA GLU A 196 -10.30 -10.45 -24.60
C GLU A 196 -11.77 -10.52 -25.02
N ASN A 197 -12.26 -11.71 -25.35
CA ASN A 197 -13.66 -11.94 -25.66
C ASN A 197 -14.50 -11.95 -24.35
N PRO A 198 -15.43 -10.99 -24.17
CA PRO A 198 -16.23 -10.90 -22.95
C PRO A 198 -17.06 -12.17 -22.67
N ALA A 199 -17.52 -12.86 -23.72
CA ALA A 199 -18.31 -14.08 -23.53
C ALA A 199 -17.47 -15.21 -22.92
N ILE A 200 -16.23 -15.38 -23.38
CA ILE A 200 -15.29 -16.38 -22.83
C ILE A 200 -14.88 -15.99 -21.42
N LEU A 201 -14.58 -14.71 -21.17
CA LEU A 201 -14.23 -14.23 -19.82
C LEU A 201 -15.38 -14.49 -18.83
N ILE A 202 -16.62 -14.24 -19.21
CA ILE A 202 -17.81 -14.49 -18.39
C ILE A 202 -17.97 -15.99 -18.11
N GLU A 203 -17.80 -16.85 -19.13
CA GLU A 203 -17.83 -18.29 -18.97
C GLU A 203 -16.78 -18.76 -17.96
N ASN A 204 -15.52 -18.33 -18.12
CA ASN A 204 -14.43 -18.61 -17.20
C ASN A 204 -14.74 -18.12 -15.77
N ALA A 205 -15.33 -16.92 -15.65
CA ALA A 205 -15.65 -16.31 -14.36
C ALA A 205 -16.77 -17.05 -13.62
N LEU A 206 -17.66 -17.73 -14.32
CA LEU A 206 -18.76 -18.50 -13.74
C LEU A 206 -18.33 -19.91 -13.30
N SER A 207 -17.13 -20.36 -13.68
CA SER A 207 -16.60 -21.63 -13.19
C SER A 207 -16.69 -21.72 -11.64
N PRO A 208 -17.10 -22.86 -11.07
CA PRO A 208 -17.31 -24.19 -11.66
C PRO A 208 -18.70 -24.43 -12.24
N ALA A 209 -19.57 -23.43 -12.39
CA ALA A 209 -20.88 -23.61 -13.00
C ALA A 209 -20.72 -24.02 -14.49
N LYS A 210 -21.56 -24.94 -14.92
CA LYS A 210 -21.60 -25.33 -16.34
C LYS A 210 -22.45 -24.31 -17.10
N VAL A 211 -21.79 -23.51 -17.91
CA VAL A 211 -22.41 -22.53 -18.79
C VAL A 211 -22.73 -23.19 -20.12
N ILE A 212 -23.94 -23.01 -20.65
CA ILE A 212 -24.38 -23.56 -21.93
C ILE A 212 -24.01 -22.60 -23.07
N ALA A 213 -24.27 -21.30 -22.85
CA ALA A 213 -23.96 -20.24 -23.80
C ALA A 213 -23.86 -18.90 -23.08
N VAL A 214 -23.04 -17.99 -23.60
CA VAL A 214 -22.98 -16.59 -23.17
C VAL A 214 -23.20 -15.70 -24.40
N MET A 215 -24.18 -14.82 -24.30
CA MET A 215 -24.40 -13.75 -25.27
C MET A 215 -24.06 -12.43 -24.55
N ALA A 216 -22.91 -11.89 -24.87
CA ALA A 216 -22.44 -10.63 -24.28
C ALA A 216 -22.69 -9.46 -25.25
N ASP A 217 -23.23 -8.38 -24.75
CA ASP A 217 -23.32 -7.10 -25.44
C ASP A 217 -22.30 -6.14 -24.78
N PRO A 218 -21.16 -5.88 -25.44
CA PRO A 218 -20.13 -4.98 -24.90
C PRO A 218 -20.57 -3.52 -24.82
N ASP A 219 -21.47 -3.06 -25.69
CA ASP A 219 -21.91 -1.67 -25.78
C ASP A 219 -22.87 -1.36 -24.62
N GLU A 220 -23.83 -2.24 -24.37
CA GLU A 220 -24.75 -2.10 -23.25
C GLU A 220 -24.19 -2.63 -21.93
N LYS A 221 -23.02 -3.29 -21.93
CA LYS A 221 -22.42 -3.96 -20.77
C LYS A 221 -23.36 -4.96 -20.10
N THR A 222 -24.13 -5.68 -20.90
CA THR A 222 -25.05 -6.71 -20.44
C THR A 222 -24.64 -8.06 -21.00
N ALA A 223 -25.03 -9.13 -20.32
CA ALA A 223 -24.83 -10.50 -20.79
C ALA A 223 -26.00 -11.38 -20.39
N LEU A 224 -26.41 -12.25 -21.34
CA LEU A 224 -27.32 -13.36 -21.09
C LEU A 224 -26.49 -14.64 -20.97
N VAL A 225 -26.72 -15.40 -19.90
CA VAL A 225 -25.98 -16.63 -19.59
C VAL A 225 -26.97 -17.77 -19.42
#